data_63b689f839094b20b5f3837649514764
#
_entry.id   63b689f839094b20b5f3837649514764
#
_cell.length_a   1.000
_cell.length_b   1.000
_cell.length_c   1.000
_cell.angle_alpha   90.00
_cell.angle_beta   90.00
_cell.angle_gamma   90.00
#
_symmetry.space_group_name_H-M   'P 1'
#
loop_
_entity.id
_entity.type
_entity.pdbx_description
1 polymer ?
#
loop_
_entity_poly.entity_id
_entity_poly.type
_entity_poly.pdbx_seq_one_letter_code
_entity_poly.pdbx_strand_id
1 'polypeptide(L)'
;RIPSASESISSNQVMALLQAKDRTVYVATYGGGVNIIKKSDLHPENIRFTALTTENGMMSDVVLNMCEDGHGMVWLVSEHCLMKYNPMRRSFTNYSESLFAGSFSFSEVKPLCDQVSGTLLFGTTQGMLTLNEQMVRKSSFKPAIFFDAPACIDLRPEEKNLSIGFAALDLNKNEPIQYAYMLEGVDTRWMYTTENRINLSNI
;
A
#
# COMPACT_ATOMS: atom_id res chain seq x y z
N ARG A 1 17.28 3.55 16.06
CA ARG A 1 17.82 3.35 14.72
C ARG A 1 19.32 3.51 14.73
N ILE A 2 20.02 2.57 14.11
CA ILE A 2 21.46 2.68 13.83
C ILE A 2 21.58 2.94 12.32
N PRO A 3 21.94 4.16 11.89
CA PRO A 3 21.91 4.55 10.47
C PRO A 3 22.76 3.68 9.55
N SER A 4 23.83 3.08 10.08
CA SER A 4 24.75 2.21 9.32
C SER A 4 24.34 0.73 9.30
N ALA A 5 23.30 0.32 10.03
CA ALA A 5 22.85 -1.06 10.11
C ALA A 5 21.54 -1.25 9.31
N SER A 6 21.63 -1.98 8.22
CA SER A 6 20.49 -2.29 7.34
C SER A 6 19.36 -3.06 8.03
N GLU A 7 19.67 -3.75 9.12
CA GLU A 7 18.71 -4.54 9.91
C GLU A 7 18.22 -3.81 11.18
N SER A 8 18.48 -2.49 11.31
CA SER A 8 17.96 -1.69 12.40
C SER A 8 16.55 -1.19 12.10
N ILE A 9 15.82 -0.81 13.16
CA ILE A 9 14.51 -0.18 13.00
C ILE A 9 14.56 1.05 12.08
N SER A 10 13.56 1.20 11.22
CA SER A 10 13.51 2.25 10.17
C SER A 10 13.36 3.67 10.72
N SER A 11 12.65 3.83 11.85
CA SER A 11 12.46 5.12 12.54
C SER A 11 12.55 4.94 14.06
N ASN A 12 13.04 5.96 14.77
CA ASN A 12 13.06 5.97 16.24
C ASN A 12 11.69 6.28 16.85
N GLN A 13 10.77 6.82 16.07
CA GLN A 13 9.43 7.16 16.54
C GLN A 13 8.50 5.96 16.36
N VAL A 14 8.44 5.12 17.37
CA VAL A 14 7.56 3.94 17.41
C VAL A 14 6.18 4.36 17.88
N MET A 15 5.16 4.01 17.08
CA MET A 15 3.77 4.36 17.34
C MET A 15 3.00 3.21 17.98
N ALA A 16 3.19 1.98 17.49
CA ALA A 16 2.49 0.82 17.99
C ALA A 16 3.28 -0.48 17.80
N LEU A 17 2.93 -1.48 18.59
CA LEU A 17 3.46 -2.84 18.51
C LEU A 17 2.30 -3.82 18.37
N LEU A 18 2.45 -4.78 17.47
CA LEU A 18 1.52 -5.87 17.29
C LEU A 18 2.28 -7.19 17.23
N GLN A 19 1.92 -8.14 18.07
CA GLN A 19 2.33 -9.52 17.89
C GLN A 19 1.19 -10.30 17.23
N ALA A 20 1.44 -10.80 16.03
CA ALA A 20 0.50 -11.61 15.29
C ALA A 20 0.40 -13.04 15.87
N LYS A 21 -0.64 -13.78 15.47
CA LYS A 21 -0.89 -15.17 15.95
C LYS A 21 0.25 -16.13 15.61
N ASP A 22 0.97 -15.89 14.51
CA ASP A 22 2.15 -16.64 14.08
C ASP A 22 3.43 -16.26 14.84
N ARG A 23 3.32 -15.33 15.82
CA ARG A 23 4.39 -14.73 16.62
C ARG A 23 5.31 -13.78 15.86
N THR A 24 5.00 -13.40 14.65
CA THR A 24 5.64 -12.27 13.98
C THR A 24 5.31 -10.97 14.72
N VAL A 25 6.30 -10.14 14.97
CA VAL A 25 6.10 -8.83 15.60
C VAL A 25 6.17 -7.75 14.53
N TYR A 26 5.18 -6.89 14.52
CA TYR A 26 5.10 -5.70 13.69
C TYR A 26 5.30 -4.47 14.55
N VAL A 27 6.12 -3.55 14.06
CA VAL A 27 6.45 -2.28 14.74
C VAL A 27 6.04 -1.14 13.81
N ALA A 28 4.95 -0.45 14.16
CA ALA A 28 4.50 0.73 13.45
C ALA A 28 5.40 1.92 13.80
N THR A 29 5.78 2.69 12.79
CA THR A 29 6.62 3.87 12.98
C THR A 29 6.07 5.09 12.27
N TYR A 30 6.43 6.26 12.77
CA TYR A 30 6.14 7.54 12.13
C TYR A 30 7.23 7.85 11.09
N GLY A 31 6.87 7.77 9.80
CA GLY A 31 7.75 8.09 8.67
C GLY A 31 8.79 7.03 8.30
N GLY A 32 8.68 5.81 8.86
CA GLY A 32 9.55 4.68 8.50
C GLY A 32 8.77 3.42 8.12
N GLY A 33 7.48 3.55 7.87
CA GLY A 33 6.60 2.43 7.54
C GLY A 33 6.37 1.47 8.71
N VAL A 34 6.27 0.18 8.41
CA VAL A 34 6.15 -0.89 9.39
C VAL A 34 7.38 -1.79 9.35
N ASN A 35 7.92 -2.11 10.52
CA ASN A 35 9.04 -3.03 10.65
C ASN A 35 8.52 -4.40 11.09
N ILE A 36 9.06 -5.44 10.49
CA ILE A 36 8.73 -6.83 10.78
C ILE A 36 9.91 -7.48 11.49
N ILE A 37 9.64 -8.16 12.60
CA ILE A 37 10.57 -9.04 13.29
C ILE A 37 9.96 -10.43 13.23
N LYS A 38 10.61 -11.33 12.50
CA LYS A 38 10.17 -12.73 12.47
C LYS A 38 10.47 -13.40 13.81
N LYS A 39 9.73 -14.44 14.14
CA LYS A 39 9.95 -15.22 15.36
C LYS A 39 11.41 -15.70 15.50
N SER A 40 12.07 -16.07 14.39
CA SER A 40 13.48 -16.49 14.37
C SER A 40 14.44 -15.36 14.72
N ASP A 41 14.04 -14.11 14.48
CA ASP A 41 14.88 -12.93 14.60
C ASP A 41 14.61 -12.15 15.89
N LEU A 42 13.72 -12.67 16.75
CA LEU A 42 13.36 -12.09 18.05
C LEU A 42 14.25 -12.64 19.16
N HIS A 43 15.53 -12.33 19.09
CA HIS A 43 16.49 -12.64 20.16
C HIS A 43 16.89 -11.37 20.88
N PRO A 44 16.92 -11.33 22.23
CA PRO A 44 17.22 -10.12 22.98
C PRO A 44 18.53 -9.45 22.60
N GLU A 45 19.53 -10.24 22.21
CA GLU A 45 20.86 -9.74 21.86
C GLU A 45 21.04 -9.36 20.38
N ASN A 46 20.12 -9.78 19.50
CA ASN A 46 20.25 -9.56 18.07
C ASN A 46 18.90 -9.54 17.37
N ILE A 47 18.13 -8.49 17.59
CA ILE A 47 16.85 -8.27 16.91
C ILE A 47 17.11 -7.74 15.49
N ARG A 48 16.54 -8.41 14.48
CA ARG A 48 16.63 -7.98 13.08
C ARG A 48 15.29 -7.47 12.60
N PHE A 49 15.31 -6.30 11.99
CA PHE A 49 14.14 -5.64 11.45
C PHE A 49 14.14 -5.71 9.92
N THR A 50 12.98 -5.99 9.35
CA THR A 50 12.73 -5.83 7.91
C THR A 50 11.70 -4.73 7.76
N ALA A 51 12.07 -3.60 7.18
CA ALA A 51 11.15 -2.48 6.96
C ALA A 51 10.32 -2.73 5.68
N LEU A 52 9.03 -2.42 5.77
CA LEU A 52 8.12 -2.25 4.65
C LEU A 52 7.69 -0.79 4.58
N THR A 53 7.82 -0.21 3.40
CA THR A 53 7.60 1.21 3.13
C THR A 53 6.76 1.41 1.87
N THR A 54 6.61 2.64 1.44
CA THR A 54 6.00 2.98 0.14
C THR A 54 6.71 2.30 -1.03
N GLU A 55 8.01 2.05 -0.94
CA GLU A 55 8.78 1.28 -1.94
C GLU A 55 8.30 -0.18 -2.07
N ASN A 56 7.67 -0.71 -1.02
CA ASN A 56 7.10 -2.06 -0.99
C ASN A 56 5.59 -2.09 -1.28
N GLY A 57 5.00 -0.94 -1.67
CA GLY A 57 3.59 -0.82 -2.04
C GLY A 57 2.66 -0.33 -0.93
N MET A 58 3.19 0.18 0.18
CA MET A 58 2.41 0.94 1.16
C MET A 58 1.95 2.27 0.56
N MET A 59 0.82 2.78 1.01
CA MET A 59 0.32 4.09 0.60
C MET A 59 0.93 5.23 1.42
N SER A 60 1.39 4.94 2.64
CA SER A 60 2.01 5.90 3.55
C SER A 60 3.07 5.23 4.41
N ASP A 61 4.18 5.93 4.66
CA ASP A 61 5.22 5.52 5.63
C ASP A 61 4.90 5.96 7.05
N VAL A 62 3.83 6.71 7.27
CA VAL A 62 3.31 7.04 8.60
C VAL A 62 2.30 5.97 8.98
N VAL A 63 2.59 5.18 10.01
CA VAL A 63 1.69 4.15 10.54
C VAL A 63 1.40 4.47 12.00
N LEU A 64 0.15 4.82 12.29
CA LEU A 64 -0.30 5.24 13.63
C LEU A 64 -0.57 4.05 14.54
N ASN A 65 -1.27 3.05 14.01
CA ASN A 65 -1.62 1.84 14.76
C ASN A 65 -1.95 0.68 13.81
N MET A 66 -2.22 -0.52 14.37
CA MET A 66 -2.49 -1.70 13.57
C MET A 66 -3.23 -2.78 14.37
N CYS A 67 -3.90 -3.69 13.66
CA CYS A 67 -4.48 -4.91 14.21
C CYS A 67 -4.36 -6.06 13.21
N GLU A 68 -4.46 -7.29 13.72
CA GLU A 68 -4.57 -8.51 12.92
C GLU A 68 -6.04 -8.95 12.85
N ASP A 69 -6.49 -9.32 11.65
CA ASP A 69 -7.84 -9.85 11.46
C ASP A 69 -7.94 -11.37 11.64
N GLY A 70 -9.15 -11.91 11.47
CA GLY A 70 -9.42 -13.34 11.60
C GLY A 70 -8.70 -14.22 10.59
N HIS A 71 -8.24 -13.65 9.48
CA HIS A 71 -7.56 -14.35 8.38
C HIS A 71 -6.04 -14.17 8.39
N GLY A 72 -5.49 -13.53 9.45
CA GLY A 72 -4.06 -13.27 9.58
C GLY A 72 -3.56 -12.12 8.69
N MET A 73 -4.46 -11.26 8.17
CA MET A 73 -4.06 -10.04 7.51
C MET A 73 -3.79 -8.96 8.56
N VAL A 74 -2.81 -8.11 8.30
CA VAL A 74 -2.47 -6.99 9.19
C VAL A 74 -3.02 -5.70 8.60
N TRP A 75 -3.92 -5.06 9.35
CA TRP A 75 -4.47 -3.76 9.02
C TRP A 75 -3.65 -2.68 9.66
N LEU A 76 -3.14 -1.77 8.85
CA LEU A 76 -2.33 -0.63 9.24
C LEU A 76 -3.16 0.64 9.07
N VAL A 77 -3.11 1.48 10.09
CA VAL A 77 -3.83 2.76 10.11
C VAL A 77 -2.83 3.89 9.89
N SER A 78 -3.09 4.71 8.90
CA SER A 78 -2.44 6.00 8.70
C SER A 78 -3.47 7.11 8.84
N GLU A 79 -3.05 8.36 8.89
CA GLU A 79 -3.94 9.50 9.08
C GLU A 79 -5.04 9.59 8.01
N HIS A 80 -4.70 9.29 6.75
CA HIS A 80 -5.59 9.45 5.59
C HIS A 80 -5.86 8.15 4.82
N CYS A 81 -5.39 7.01 5.32
CA CYS A 81 -5.61 5.74 4.64
C CYS A 81 -5.57 4.54 5.59
N LEU A 82 -6.21 3.47 5.14
CA LEU A 82 -6.03 2.13 5.69
C LEU A 82 -5.24 1.29 4.69
N MET A 83 -4.33 0.48 5.20
CA MET A 83 -3.53 -0.44 4.38
C MET A 83 -3.70 -1.84 4.95
N LYS A 84 -4.06 -2.80 4.11
CA LYS A 84 -4.17 -4.22 4.46
C LYS A 84 -2.96 -4.97 3.92
N TYR A 85 -2.12 -5.46 4.79
CA TYR A 85 -0.96 -6.27 4.44
C TYR A 85 -1.30 -7.75 4.44
N ASN A 86 -0.94 -8.44 3.37
CA ASN A 86 -1.01 -9.90 3.29
C ASN A 86 0.39 -10.50 3.52
N PRO A 87 0.67 -11.12 4.68
CA PRO A 87 1.99 -11.65 5.00
C PRO A 87 2.44 -12.79 4.06
N MET A 88 1.48 -13.62 3.61
CA MET A 88 1.76 -14.75 2.72
C MET A 88 2.19 -14.31 1.32
N ARG A 89 1.53 -13.29 0.79
CA ARG A 89 1.81 -12.74 -0.56
C ARG A 89 2.80 -11.58 -0.54
N ARG A 90 3.11 -11.05 0.64
CA ARG A 90 3.93 -9.84 0.85
C ARG A 90 3.42 -8.67 0.01
N SER A 91 2.13 -8.45 0.03
CA SER A 91 1.47 -7.42 -0.79
C SER A 91 0.52 -6.58 0.04
N PHE A 92 0.33 -5.34 -0.40
CA PHE A 92 -0.59 -4.40 0.20
C PHE A 92 -1.85 -4.24 -0.63
N THR A 93 -2.94 -3.97 0.06
CA THR A 93 -4.17 -3.42 -0.47
C THR A 93 -4.42 -2.13 0.26
N ASN A 94 -4.45 -1.02 -0.46
CA ASN A 94 -4.58 0.31 0.10
C ASN A 94 -6.01 0.84 -0.09
N TYR A 95 -6.50 1.58 0.91
CA TYR A 95 -7.80 2.20 0.95
C TYR A 95 -7.62 3.65 1.38
N SER A 96 -7.80 4.60 0.45
CA SER A 96 -7.78 6.02 0.78
C SER A 96 -9.02 6.43 1.55
N GLU A 97 -8.98 7.53 2.28
CA GLU A 97 -10.14 8.09 2.98
C GLU A 97 -11.30 8.39 2.04
N SER A 98 -11.03 8.70 0.77
CA SER A 98 -12.04 8.99 -0.26
C SER A 98 -12.97 7.80 -0.56
N LEU A 99 -12.57 6.58 -0.20
CA LEU A 99 -13.44 5.39 -0.31
C LEU A 99 -14.52 5.33 0.75
N PHE A 100 -14.37 6.09 1.81
CA PHE A 100 -15.30 6.11 2.93
C PHE A 100 -16.15 7.36 2.84
N ALA A 101 -17.46 7.22 3.04
CA ALA A 101 -18.38 8.36 3.03
C ALA A 101 -18.08 9.29 4.22
N GLY A 102 -17.47 10.44 3.97
CA GLY A 102 -17.16 11.44 4.98
C GLY A 102 -15.76 12.05 4.82
N SER A 103 -15.58 13.24 5.39
CA SER A 103 -14.29 13.91 5.50
C SER A 103 -13.81 13.76 6.93
N PHE A 104 -12.93 12.79 7.19
CA PHE A 104 -12.37 12.51 8.51
C PHE A 104 -10.93 12.05 8.39
N SER A 105 -10.17 12.14 9.47
CA SER A 105 -8.87 11.50 9.59
C SER A 105 -8.95 10.33 10.57
N PHE A 106 -8.17 9.30 10.35
CA PHE A 106 -8.05 8.20 11.31
C PHE A 106 -7.26 8.66 12.54
N SER A 107 -7.63 8.12 13.69
CA SER A 107 -6.98 8.43 14.95
C SER A 107 -5.92 7.39 15.32
N GLU A 108 -5.10 7.71 16.31
CA GLU A 108 -4.09 6.82 16.88
C GLU A 108 -4.68 5.69 17.74
N VAL A 109 -5.99 5.65 17.92
CA VAL A 109 -6.66 4.61 18.72
C VAL A 109 -6.40 3.25 18.09
N LYS A 110 -6.05 2.29 18.94
CA LYS A 110 -5.83 0.90 18.49
C LYS A 110 -7.11 0.37 17.84
N PRO A 111 -7.05 -0.06 16.57
CA PRO A 111 -8.20 -0.66 15.93
C PRO A 111 -8.55 -2.00 16.58
N LEU A 112 -9.83 -2.34 16.55
CA LEU A 112 -10.34 -3.61 17.03
C LEU A 112 -10.79 -4.46 15.85
N CYS A 113 -10.42 -5.74 15.87
CA CYS A 113 -11.02 -6.75 15.02
C CYS A 113 -11.82 -7.73 15.89
N ASP A 114 -13.13 -7.76 15.70
CA ASP A 114 -13.96 -8.81 16.27
C ASP A 114 -13.75 -10.11 15.48
N GLN A 115 -13.10 -11.07 16.11
CA GLN A 115 -12.72 -12.35 15.49
C GLN A 115 -13.93 -13.24 15.16
N VAL A 116 -15.11 -12.96 15.73
CA VAL A 116 -16.33 -13.75 15.52
C VAL A 116 -17.08 -13.25 14.30
N SER A 117 -17.32 -11.94 14.22
CA SER A 117 -18.07 -11.32 13.12
C SER A 117 -17.18 -10.90 11.94
N GLY A 118 -15.87 -10.84 12.11
CA GLY A 118 -14.94 -10.27 11.13
C GLY A 118 -15.07 -8.76 11.00
N THR A 119 -15.71 -8.10 11.96
CA THR A 119 -15.92 -6.66 11.95
C THR A 119 -14.69 -5.94 12.46
N LEU A 120 -14.22 -4.95 11.70
CA LEU A 120 -13.13 -4.06 12.04
C LEU A 120 -13.68 -2.70 12.49
N LEU A 121 -13.14 -2.17 13.57
CA LEU A 121 -13.52 -0.88 14.15
C LEU A 121 -12.29 0.02 14.18
N PHE A 122 -12.39 1.18 13.56
CA PHE A 122 -11.32 2.18 13.49
C PHE A 122 -11.80 3.49 14.11
N GLY A 123 -10.98 4.08 14.99
CA GLY A 123 -11.22 5.42 15.50
C GLY A 123 -10.97 6.47 14.42
N THR A 124 -11.82 7.50 14.37
CA THR A 124 -11.67 8.66 13.50
C THR A 124 -11.86 9.96 14.25
N THR A 125 -11.52 11.09 13.66
CA THR A 125 -11.76 12.42 14.24
C THR A 125 -13.23 12.77 14.37
N GLN A 126 -14.14 12.05 13.71
CA GLN A 126 -15.58 12.29 13.73
C GLN A 126 -16.39 11.12 14.33
N GLY A 127 -15.71 10.17 14.97
CA GLY A 127 -16.37 9.03 15.60
C GLY A 127 -15.66 7.72 15.28
N MET A 128 -16.39 6.73 14.82
CA MET A 128 -15.88 5.38 14.59
C MET A 128 -16.31 4.87 13.21
N LEU A 129 -15.33 4.41 12.43
CA LEU A 129 -15.57 3.69 11.19
C LEU A 129 -15.72 2.19 11.51
N THR A 130 -16.82 1.61 11.06
CA THR A 130 -17.05 0.16 11.12
C THR A 130 -16.90 -0.41 9.70
N LEU A 131 -16.08 -1.44 9.56
CA LEU A 131 -15.78 -2.06 8.28
C LEU A 131 -15.93 -3.58 8.42
N ASN A 132 -16.73 -4.17 7.55
CA ASN A 132 -16.77 -5.62 7.41
C ASN A 132 -15.98 -6.01 6.17
N GLU A 133 -14.98 -6.87 6.32
CA GLU A 133 -14.09 -7.27 5.24
C GLU A 133 -14.84 -7.84 4.02
N GLN A 134 -15.94 -8.54 4.26
CA GLN A 134 -16.76 -9.11 3.20
C GLN A 134 -17.49 -8.05 2.36
N MET A 135 -17.68 -6.85 2.92
CA MET A 135 -18.34 -5.72 2.25
C MET A 135 -17.37 -4.85 1.45
N VAL A 136 -16.07 -4.89 1.79
CA VAL A 136 -15.02 -4.17 1.04
C VAL A 136 -14.63 -5.00 -0.17
N ARG A 137 -15.53 -5.12 -1.12
CA ARG A 137 -15.20 -5.72 -2.42
C ARG A 137 -14.48 -4.66 -3.24
N LYS A 138 -13.19 -4.88 -3.54
CA LYS A 138 -12.59 -4.18 -4.68
C LYS A 138 -13.45 -4.51 -5.90
N SER A 139 -13.94 -3.49 -6.56
CA SER A 139 -14.57 -3.67 -7.87
C SER A 139 -13.60 -4.47 -8.74
N SER A 140 -14.03 -5.61 -9.25
CA SER A 140 -13.28 -6.37 -10.25
C SER A 140 -13.38 -5.73 -11.64
N PHE A 141 -14.06 -4.59 -11.72
CA PHE A 141 -14.19 -3.83 -12.95
C PHE A 141 -12.82 -3.29 -13.35
N LYS A 142 -12.35 -3.71 -14.51
CA LYS A 142 -11.18 -3.17 -15.17
C LYS A 142 -11.68 -2.21 -16.24
N PRO A 143 -11.50 -0.90 -16.08
CA PRO A 143 -11.91 0.04 -17.11
C PRO A 143 -11.16 -0.23 -18.41
N ALA A 144 -11.82 -0.04 -19.53
CA ALA A 144 -11.17 -0.09 -20.83
C ALA A 144 -10.18 1.07 -20.93
N ILE A 145 -8.98 0.77 -21.43
CA ILE A 145 -7.95 1.79 -21.70
C ILE A 145 -8.09 2.23 -23.14
N PHE A 146 -8.14 3.53 -23.33
CA PHE A 146 -8.12 4.19 -24.63
C PHE A 146 -6.75 4.85 -24.82
N PHE A 147 -6.14 4.65 -25.99
CA PHE A 147 -4.87 5.25 -26.33
C PHE A 147 -5.08 6.44 -27.26
N ASP A 148 -4.35 7.53 -27.00
CA ASP A 148 -4.22 8.69 -27.88
C ASP A 148 -3.01 8.49 -28.82
N ALA A 149 -2.96 7.31 -29.45
CA ALA A 149 -1.90 6.94 -30.36
C ALA A 149 -2.39 5.82 -31.29
N PRO A 150 -1.87 5.73 -32.53
CA PRO A 150 -2.17 4.61 -33.41
C PRO A 150 -1.62 3.30 -32.83
N ALA A 151 -2.20 2.17 -33.24
CA ALA A 151 -1.80 0.84 -32.78
C ALA A 151 -0.35 0.47 -33.18
N CYS A 152 0.20 1.14 -34.19
CA CYS A 152 1.58 0.98 -34.62
C CYS A 152 2.18 2.37 -34.88
N ILE A 153 3.37 2.59 -34.36
CA ILE A 153 4.14 3.83 -34.53
C ILE A 153 5.50 3.46 -35.08
N ASP A 154 5.79 3.91 -36.32
CA ASP A 154 7.10 3.73 -36.91
C ASP A 154 7.99 4.94 -36.53
N LEU A 155 9.04 4.67 -35.74
CA LEU A 155 10.03 5.68 -35.36
C LEU A 155 11.18 5.72 -36.36
N ARG A 156 11.62 6.91 -36.73
CA ARG A 156 12.83 7.10 -37.50
C ARG A 156 14.06 6.92 -36.60
N PRO A 157 15.23 6.57 -37.16
CA PRO A 157 16.45 6.34 -36.35
C PRO A 157 16.88 7.54 -35.50
N GLU A 158 16.43 8.75 -35.85
CA GLU A 158 16.72 9.98 -35.11
C GLU A 158 15.69 10.26 -34.00
N GLU A 159 14.52 9.63 -34.07
CA GLU A 159 13.40 9.82 -33.12
C GLU A 159 13.55 8.86 -31.95
N LYS A 160 14.25 9.30 -30.91
CA LYS A 160 14.56 8.48 -29.72
C LYS A 160 13.58 8.68 -28.56
N ASN A 161 12.58 9.52 -28.75
CA ASN A 161 11.62 9.83 -27.70
C ASN A 161 10.20 9.60 -28.21
N LEU A 162 9.42 8.87 -27.43
CA LEU A 162 8.01 8.60 -27.71
C LEU A 162 7.15 9.00 -26.52
N SER A 163 6.09 9.77 -26.78
CA SER A 163 5.10 10.13 -25.78
C SER A 163 3.78 9.47 -26.14
N ILE A 164 3.24 8.65 -25.23
CA ILE A 164 1.97 7.93 -25.42
C ILE A 164 0.98 8.43 -24.37
N GLY A 165 -0.13 9.00 -24.86
CA GLY A 165 -1.27 9.37 -24.05
C GLY A 165 -2.25 8.18 -23.95
N PHE A 166 -2.85 8.00 -22.79
CA PHE A 166 -3.90 7.02 -22.57
C PHE A 166 -4.87 7.50 -21.51
N ALA A 167 -6.09 7.00 -21.56
CA ALA A 167 -7.11 7.30 -20.57
C ALA A 167 -7.95 6.06 -20.28
N ALA A 168 -8.41 5.95 -19.04
CA ALA A 168 -9.42 5.00 -18.66
C ALA A 168 -10.52 5.71 -17.88
N LEU A 169 -11.78 5.33 -18.11
CA LEU A 169 -12.92 5.91 -17.42
C LEU A 169 -13.46 4.92 -16.40
N ASP A 170 -13.40 5.29 -15.13
CA ASP A 170 -14.12 4.62 -14.05
C ASP A 170 -15.08 5.64 -13.42
N LEU A 171 -16.34 5.58 -13.84
CA LEU A 171 -17.39 6.49 -13.37
C LEU A 171 -17.87 6.20 -11.93
N ASN A 172 -17.41 5.09 -11.36
CA ASN A 172 -17.88 4.63 -10.04
C ASN A 172 -16.87 4.88 -8.92
N LYS A 173 -15.73 5.49 -9.21
CA LYS A 173 -14.66 5.68 -8.22
C LYS A 173 -14.19 7.12 -8.14
N ASN A 174 -14.03 7.57 -6.90
CA ASN A 174 -13.38 8.84 -6.57
C ASN A 174 -11.85 8.71 -6.45
N GLU A 175 -11.27 7.54 -6.76
CA GLU A 175 -9.83 7.30 -6.69
C GLU A 175 -9.15 7.51 -8.03
N PRO A 176 -7.93 8.04 -8.05
CA PRO A 176 -7.13 8.10 -9.26
C PRO A 176 -6.87 6.68 -9.77
N ILE A 177 -7.05 6.51 -11.09
CA ILE A 177 -6.74 5.24 -11.75
C ILE A 177 -5.24 5.06 -11.74
N GLN A 178 -4.78 3.90 -11.26
CA GLN A 178 -3.39 3.50 -11.36
C GLN A 178 -3.18 2.68 -12.63
N TYR A 179 -2.26 3.10 -13.45
CA TYR A 179 -1.85 2.42 -14.67
C TYR A 179 -0.57 1.63 -14.43
N ALA A 180 -0.43 0.54 -15.17
CA ALA A 180 0.81 -0.22 -15.24
C ALA A 180 1.22 -0.36 -16.71
N TYR A 181 2.51 -0.15 -17.00
CA TYR A 181 3.06 -0.33 -18.33
C TYR A 181 4.42 -1.02 -18.28
N MET A 182 4.79 -1.64 -19.36
CA MET A 182 6.07 -2.31 -19.53
C MET A 182 6.43 -2.29 -21.02
N LEU A 183 7.65 -1.86 -21.35
CA LEU A 183 8.18 -1.91 -22.70
C LEU A 183 8.82 -3.29 -22.90
N GLU A 184 8.14 -4.14 -23.67
CA GLU A 184 8.60 -5.49 -23.94
C GLU A 184 9.97 -5.48 -24.68
N GLY A 185 10.91 -6.27 -24.20
CA GLY A 185 12.28 -6.30 -24.72
C GLY A 185 13.26 -5.29 -24.09
N VAL A 186 12.76 -4.33 -23.31
CA VAL A 186 13.57 -3.31 -22.60
C VAL A 186 13.38 -3.43 -21.10
N ASP A 187 12.12 -3.40 -20.64
CA ASP A 187 11.81 -3.45 -19.22
C ASP A 187 11.71 -4.88 -18.70
N THR A 188 12.24 -5.13 -17.50
CA THR A 188 12.16 -6.42 -16.82
C THR A 188 11.03 -6.49 -15.79
N ARG A 189 10.35 -5.36 -15.51
CA ARG A 189 9.29 -5.23 -14.52
C ARG A 189 8.23 -4.22 -14.96
N TRP A 190 7.03 -4.36 -14.41
CA TRP A 190 5.95 -3.39 -14.59
C TRP A 190 6.28 -2.08 -13.89
N MET A 191 6.12 -0.98 -14.61
CA MET A 191 6.19 0.38 -14.08
C MET A 191 4.78 0.86 -13.76
N TYR A 192 4.59 1.59 -12.66
CA TYR A 192 3.30 2.07 -12.21
C TYR A 192 3.24 3.59 -12.24
N THR A 193 2.11 4.14 -12.68
CA THR A 193 1.87 5.59 -12.74
C THR A 193 0.39 5.90 -12.51
N THR A 194 0.10 7.10 -12.03
CA THR A 194 -1.25 7.70 -12.00
C THR A 194 -1.44 8.74 -13.11
N GLU A 195 -0.38 9.06 -13.83
CA GLU A 195 -0.43 9.97 -14.97
C GLU A 195 -1.08 9.27 -16.18
N ASN A 196 -1.74 10.05 -17.02
CA ASN A 196 -2.40 9.58 -18.23
C ASN A 196 -1.47 9.64 -19.47
N ARG A 197 -0.16 9.81 -19.25
CA ARG A 197 0.86 9.90 -20.29
C ARG A 197 2.16 9.29 -19.83
N ILE A 198 2.80 8.54 -20.68
CA ILE A 198 4.18 8.05 -20.49
C ILE A 198 5.09 8.69 -21.55
N ASN A 199 6.31 9.01 -21.11
CA ASN A 199 7.37 9.52 -21.99
C ASN A 199 8.49 8.48 -21.97
N LEU A 200 8.70 7.85 -23.10
CA LEU A 200 9.78 6.89 -23.32
C LEU A 200 10.93 7.62 -23.99
N SER A 201 12.13 7.49 -23.44
CA SER A 201 13.35 8.14 -23.95
C SER A 201 14.42 7.12 -24.25
N ASN A 202 15.17 7.34 -25.32
CA ASN A 202 16.23 6.43 -25.78
C ASN A 202 15.74 5.02 -26.14
N ILE A 203 14.62 4.97 -26.85
CA ILE A 203 14.06 3.74 -27.40
C ILE A 203 14.85 3.31 -28.62
#